data_4f296258503d7bdf269993a73f82a796
#
_entry.id   4f296258503d7bdf269993a73f82a796
#
_cell.length_a   1.000
_cell.length_b   1.000
_cell.length_c   1.000
_cell.angle_alpha   90.00
_cell.angle_beta   90.00
_cell.angle_gamma   90.00
#
_symmetry.space_group_name_H-M   'P 1'
#
loop_
_entity.id
_entity.type
_entity.pdbx_description
1 polymer ?
#
loop_
_entity_poly.entity_id
_entity_poly.type
_entity_poly.pdbx_seq_one_letter_code
_entity_poly.pdbx_strand_id
1 'polypeptide(L)'
;MLLVAAAACDDPTGETPTGPLAASSSGRVFTQRERLGNPLVSEVMIVKAHHHDHNLGQPSSDPADFTDDLVTFITGTAGRDAAYASTIAGALLPDMLITYPKRDGTPVFWLSWLFGGFGGRSLSDDVVDIGLGAIFGNLLGNNANVTPGLTTDNVDANDAAFLTTFPYLAPGN
;
A
#
# COMPACT_ATOMS: atom_id res chain seq x y z
N MET A 1 2.20 30.46 -23.60
CA MET A 1 2.76 30.26 -22.26
C MET A 1 1.60 30.30 -21.31
N LEU A 2 1.08 29.12 -20.94
CA LEU A 2 -0.13 28.97 -20.13
C LEU A 2 0.30 28.77 -18.68
N LEU A 3 0.02 29.73 -17.83
CA LEU A 3 0.24 29.59 -16.38
C LEU A 3 -0.93 28.78 -15.81
N VAL A 4 -0.66 27.55 -15.36
CA VAL A 4 -1.61 26.79 -14.56
C VAL A 4 -1.39 27.20 -13.10
N ALA A 5 -2.31 27.98 -12.56
CA ALA A 5 -2.36 28.25 -11.13
C ALA A 5 -2.89 26.99 -10.42
N ALA A 6 -2.03 26.32 -9.65
CA ALA A 6 -2.47 25.31 -8.70
C ALA A 6 -3.22 26.00 -7.57
N ALA A 7 -4.51 25.72 -7.44
CA ALA A 7 -5.27 26.12 -6.27
C ALA A 7 -4.81 25.26 -5.08
N ALA A 8 -4.08 25.85 -4.15
CA ALA A 8 -3.80 25.24 -2.86
C ALA A 8 -5.10 25.22 -2.05
N CYS A 9 -5.38 24.12 -1.36
CA CYS A 9 -6.43 24.09 -0.35
C CYS A 9 -6.05 25.09 0.74
N ASP A 10 -6.89 26.09 0.98
CA ASP A 10 -6.70 27.04 2.07
C ASP A 10 -6.76 26.29 3.41
N ASP A 11 -5.66 26.28 4.14
CA ASP A 11 -5.63 25.93 5.55
C ASP A 11 -6.39 27.03 6.31
N PRO A 12 -7.39 26.68 7.14
CA PRO A 12 -8.13 27.65 7.96
C PRO A 12 -7.24 28.45 8.91
N THR A 13 -5.95 28.09 9.07
CA THR A 13 -4.96 28.87 9.82
C THR A 13 -4.21 29.90 8.98
N GLY A 14 -4.45 29.98 7.65
CA GLY A 14 -3.88 30.99 6.76
C GLY A 14 -2.40 30.76 6.41
N GLU A 15 -1.84 29.60 6.70
CA GLU A 15 -0.46 29.28 6.33
C GLU A 15 -0.39 28.49 5.03
N THR A 16 0.30 29.00 4.04
CA THR A 16 0.54 28.32 2.76
C THR A 16 1.71 27.34 2.91
N PRO A 17 1.51 26.03 2.70
CA PRO A 17 2.63 25.08 2.72
C PRO A 17 3.59 25.38 1.56
N THR A 18 4.78 25.85 1.84
CA THR A 18 5.81 26.08 0.84
C THR A 18 6.85 24.97 0.85
N GLY A 19 6.67 23.99 -0.01
CA GLY A 19 7.67 22.94 -0.29
C GLY A 19 7.34 21.55 0.26
N PRO A 20 8.03 20.52 -0.22
CA PRO A 20 7.85 19.17 0.29
C PRO A 20 8.23 19.13 1.78
N LEU A 21 7.23 18.90 2.65
CA LEU A 21 7.37 18.83 4.10
C LEU A 21 8.02 20.10 4.70
N ALA A 22 7.44 21.27 4.41
CA ALA A 22 7.80 22.49 5.13
C ALA A 22 7.75 22.21 6.63
N ALA A 23 8.81 22.58 7.33
CA ALA A 23 8.82 22.56 8.79
C ALA A 23 7.54 23.25 9.26
N SER A 24 6.75 22.58 10.10
CA SER A 24 5.56 23.21 10.65
C SER A 24 5.97 24.52 11.30
N SER A 25 5.14 25.55 11.24
CA SER A 25 5.35 26.86 11.88
C SER A 25 5.70 26.77 13.38
N SER A 26 5.55 25.60 13.98
CA SER A 26 5.93 25.29 15.35
C SER A 26 7.43 24.98 15.54
N GLY A 27 8.25 25.00 14.49
CA GLY A 27 9.67 24.63 14.57
C GLY A 27 9.93 23.14 14.86
N ARG A 28 8.91 22.28 14.77
CA ARG A 28 9.09 20.85 14.96
C ARG A 28 9.79 20.24 13.75
N VAL A 29 10.84 19.47 14.03
CA VAL A 29 11.54 18.67 13.03
C VAL A 29 11.12 17.22 13.22
N PHE A 30 10.62 16.60 12.16
CA PHE A 30 10.25 15.19 12.16
C PHE A 30 11.35 14.37 11.51
N THR A 31 11.69 13.25 12.14
CA THR A 31 12.61 12.26 11.58
C THR A 31 11.80 11.05 11.15
N GLN A 32 11.96 10.64 9.89
CA GLN A 32 11.35 9.40 9.39
C GLN A 32 11.85 8.21 10.23
N ARG A 33 10.96 7.32 10.60
CA ARG A 33 11.25 6.13 11.39
C ARG A 33 10.86 4.86 10.66
N GLU A 34 9.70 4.88 10.05
CA GLU A 34 9.17 3.77 9.26
C GLU A 34 8.17 4.30 8.23
N ARG A 35 7.84 3.48 7.27
CA ARG A 35 6.79 3.70 6.29
C ARG A 35 6.10 2.40 5.96
N LEU A 36 4.83 2.49 5.61
CA LEU A 36 4.00 1.39 5.17
C LEU A 36 3.06 1.92 4.10
N GLY A 37 3.21 1.46 2.88
CA GLY A 37 2.30 1.78 1.77
C GLY A 37 1.37 0.64 1.47
N ASN A 38 1.92 -0.47 1.01
CA ASN A 38 1.21 -1.70 0.71
C ASN A 38 1.39 -2.71 1.85
N PRO A 39 0.30 -3.31 2.35
CA PRO A 39 0.39 -4.40 3.33
C PRO A 39 1.24 -5.56 2.81
N LEU A 40 1.93 -6.24 3.72
CA LEU A 40 2.78 -7.41 3.50
C LEU A 40 4.06 -7.14 2.68
N VAL A 41 4.33 -5.93 2.21
CA VAL A 41 5.59 -5.63 1.52
C VAL A 41 6.74 -5.71 2.51
N SER A 42 6.81 -4.81 3.47
CA SER A 42 7.90 -4.81 4.45
C SER A 42 7.80 -5.97 5.45
N GLU A 43 6.58 -6.31 5.87
CA GLU A 43 6.35 -7.28 6.94
C GLU A 43 6.66 -8.72 6.54
N VAL A 44 6.49 -9.05 5.25
CA VAL A 44 6.54 -10.42 4.76
C VAL A 44 7.60 -10.62 3.68
N MET A 45 7.69 -9.70 2.71
CA MET A 45 8.47 -9.95 1.50
C MET A 45 9.87 -9.32 1.51
N ILE A 46 10.07 -8.18 2.18
CA ILE A 46 11.40 -7.60 2.35
C ILE A 46 12.14 -8.35 3.46
N VAL A 47 13.38 -8.79 3.20
CA VAL A 47 14.18 -9.47 4.22
C VAL A 47 14.48 -8.53 5.39
N LYS A 48 14.47 -9.06 6.60
CA LYS A 48 14.64 -8.26 7.83
C LYS A 48 15.91 -7.39 7.83
N ALA A 49 16.95 -7.84 7.17
CA ALA A 49 18.20 -7.08 7.06
C ALA A 49 18.02 -5.75 6.31
N HIS A 50 17.05 -5.66 5.41
CA HIS A 50 16.76 -4.48 4.59
C HIS A 50 15.65 -3.58 5.15
N HIS A 51 14.97 -3.98 6.25
CA HIS A 51 13.88 -3.17 6.84
C HIS A 51 14.31 -1.76 7.21
N HIS A 52 15.55 -1.59 7.73
CA HIS A 52 16.05 -0.26 8.07
C HIS A 52 16.16 0.64 6.85
N ASP A 53 16.71 0.12 5.76
CA ASP A 53 16.89 0.86 4.51
C ASP A 53 15.55 1.17 3.87
N HIS A 54 14.61 0.21 3.87
CA HIS A 54 13.24 0.44 3.43
C HIS A 54 12.56 1.55 4.25
N ASN A 55 12.62 1.48 5.57
CA ASN A 55 11.92 2.42 6.45
C ASN A 55 12.43 3.85 6.33
N LEU A 56 13.72 4.04 6.04
CA LEU A 56 14.34 5.36 5.89
C LEU A 56 14.47 5.80 4.43
N GLY A 57 14.32 4.88 3.48
CA GLY A 57 14.44 5.13 2.05
C GLY A 57 13.26 5.93 1.46
N GLN A 58 13.40 6.28 0.20
CA GLN A 58 12.37 6.95 -0.57
C GLN A 58 11.64 5.91 -1.43
N PRO A 59 10.31 5.96 -1.57
CA PRO A 59 9.58 5.01 -2.40
C PRO A 59 10.08 4.92 -3.85
N SER A 60 10.62 6.01 -4.38
CA SER A 60 11.16 6.02 -5.75
C SER A 60 12.35 5.09 -5.98
N SER A 61 13.07 4.69 -4.93
CA SER A 61 14.19 3.75 -5.03
C SER A 61 13.76 2.29 -4.84
N ASP A 62 12.57 2.03 -4.30
CA ASP A 62 12.11 0.68 -3.95
C ASP A 62 12.21 -0.35 -5.09
N PRO A 63 11.84 -0.01 -6.34
CA PRO A 63 11.97 -0.99 -7.42
C PRO A 63 13.42 -1.44 -7.67
N ALA A 64 14.40 -0.56 -7.44
CA ALA A 64 15.81 -0.91 -7.59
C ALA A 64 16.33 -1.67 -6.37
N ASP A 65 15.87 -1.30 -5.17
CA ASP A 65 16.45 -1.76 -3.93
C ASP A 65 15.81 -3.08 -3.43
N PHE A 66 14.50 -3.31 -3.70
CA PHE A 66 13.74 -4.39 -3.05
C PHE A 66 13.04 -5.36 -4.02
N THR A 67 13.10 -5.17 -5.34
CA THR A 67 12.50 -6.14 -6.28
C THR A 67 13.05 -7.55 -6.07
N ASP A 68 14.35 -7.68 -5.83
CA ASP A 68 14.98 -8.98 -5.62
C ASP A 68 14.50 -9.68 -4.35
N ASP A 69 14.23 -8.93 -3.29
CA ASP A 69 13.66 -9.47 -2.04
C ASP A 69 12.28 -10.07 -2.30
N LEU A 70 11.39 -9.30 -2.95
CA LEU A 70 10.04 -9.75 -3.27
C LEU A 70 10.06 -10.97 -4.19
N VAL A 71 10.84 -10.93 -5.26
CA VAL A 71 10.97 -12.04 -6.21
C VAL A 71 11.51 -13.29 -5.51
N THR A 72 12.54 -13.15 -4.66
CA THR A 72 13.13 -14.25 -3.90
C THR A 72 12.12 -14.85 -2.92
N PHE A 73 11.36 -14.03 -2.21
CA PHE A 73 10.32 -14.51 -1.30
C PHE A 73 9.23 -15.27 -2.06
N ILE A 74 8.71 -14.67 -3.12
CA ILE A 74 7.58 -15.24 -3.88
C ILE A 74 7.98 -16.52 -4.61
N THR A 75 9.20 -16.61 -5.13
CA THR A 75 9.67 -17.84 -5.79
C THR A 75 10.12 -18.90 -4.79
N GLY A 76 10.88 -18.50 -3.77
CA GLY A 76 11.48 -19.43 -2.81
C GLY A 76 10.50 -19.89 -1.72
N THR A 77 9.73 -18.97 -1.14
CA THR A 77 8.83 -19.27 -0.02
C THR A 77 7.42 -19.62 -0.51
N ALA A 78 6.86 -18.83 -1.42
CA ALA A 78 5.53 -19.12 -1.97
C ALA A 78 5.57 -20.11 -3.14
N GLY A 79 6.75 -20.49 -3.63
CA GLY A 79 6.91 -21.49 -4.68
C GLY A 79 6.36 -21.09 -6.05
N ARG A 80 6.10 -19.80 -6.28
CA ARG A 80 5.53 -19.30 -7.53
C ARG A 80 6.61 -19.17 -8.62
N ASP A 81 6.19 -19.15 -9.88
CA ASP A 81 7.13 -18.93 -10.98
C ASP A 81 7.68 -17.50 -11.00
N ALA A 82 8.86 -17.32 -11.61
CA ALA A 82 9.57 -16.04 -11.63
C ALA A 82 8.82 -14.93 -12.39
N ALA A 83 8.03 -15.26 -13.42
CA ALA A 83 7.26 -14.29 -14.18
C ALA A 83 6.12 -13.73 -13.31
N TYR A 84 5.43 -14.61 -12.56
CA TYR A 84 4.43 -14.21 -11.61
C TYR A 84 5.03 -13.36 -10.48
N ALA A 85 6.16 -13.78 -9.91
CA ALA A 85 6.85 -13.04 -8.86
C ALA A 85 7.24 -11.62 -9.32
N SER A 86 7.75 -11.48 -10.54
CA SER A 86 8.07 -10.18 -11.13
C SER A 86 6.83 -9.31 -11.34
N THR A 87 5.69 -9.92 -11.69
CA THR A 87 4.42 -9.21 -11.84
C THR A 87 3.95 -8.65 -10.49
N ILE A 88 4.00 -9.45 -9.43
CA ILE A 88 3.63 -9.01 -8.07
C ILE A 88 4.58 -7.90 -7.59
N ALA A 89 5.89 -8.09 -7.74
CA ALA A 89 6.86 -7.07 -7.36
C ALA A 89 6.63 -5.74 -8.11
N GLY A 90 6.37 -5.79 -9.41
CA GLY A 90 6.07 -4.59 -10.21
C GLY A 90 4.71 -3.94 -9.87
N ALA A 91 3.76 -4.68 -9.29
CA ALA A 91 2.49 -4.14 -8.84
C ALA A 91 2.59 -3.48 -7.45
N LEU A 92 3.46 -3.99 -6.56
CA LEU A 92 3.56 -3.56 -5.17
C LEU A 92 4.69 -2.55 -4.92
N LEU A 93 5.66 -2.46 -5.83
CA LEU A 93 6.74 -1.47 -5.75
C LEU A 93 6.56 -0.37 -6.80
N PRO A 94 6.81 0.91 -6.46
CA PRO A 94 7.23 1.38 -5.13
C PRO A 94 6.17 1.15 -4.06
N ASP A 95 6.60 0.91 -2.81
CA ASP A 95 5.71 0.67 -1.67
C ASP A 95 4.96 1.95 -1.29
N MET A 96 3.86 2.18 -1.98
CA MET A 96 2.97 3.34 -1.84
C MET A 96 1.51 2.93 -1.99
N LEU A 97 0.64 3.56 -1.24
CA LEU A 97 -0.79 3.46 -1.48
C LEU A 97 -1.15 4.27 -2.74
N ILE A 98 -1.65 3.58 -3.75
CA ILE A 98 -1.98 4.19 -5.05
C ILE A 98 -3.45 4.56 -5.08
N THR A 99 -3.73 5.80 -5.51
CA THR A 99 -5.08 6.27 -5.81
C THR A 99 -5.09 7.02 -7.14
N TYR A 100 -6.16 6.86 -7.90
CA TYR A 100 -6.42 7.63 -9.11
C TYR A 100 -7.58 8.60 -8.88
N PRO A 101 -7.73 9.64 -9.70
CA PRO A 101 -8.90 10.50 -9.63
C PRO A 101 -10.19 9.67 -9.70
N LYS A 102 -11.12 9.95 -8.81
CA LYS A 102 -12.39 9.22 -8.73
C LYS A 102 -13.09 9.23 -10.09
N ARG A 103 -13.45 8.05 -10.56
CA ARG A 103 -14.30 7.84 -11.73
C ARG A 103 -15.61 7.23 -11.25
N ASP A 104 -16.73 7.80 -11.66
CA ASP A 104 -18.04 7.28 -11.26
C ASP A 104 -18.17 5.81 -11.66
N GLY A 105 -18.65 5.00 -10.71
CA GLY A 105 -18.85 3.56 -10.92
C GLY A 105 -17.59 2.70 -10.88
N THR A 106 -16.41 3.27 -10.58
CA THR A 106 -15.19 2.45 -10.46
C THR A 106 -15.05 1.85 -9.05
N PRO A 107 -14.51 0.62 -8.94
CA PRO A 107 -14.26 -0.01 -7.66
C PRO A 107 -13.31 0.80 -6.76
N VAL A 108 -13.60 0.84 -5.47
CA VAL A 108 -12.78 1.46 -4.43
C VAL A 108 -12.42 0.37 -3.43
N PHE A 109 -11.28 -0.26 -3.62
CA PHE A 109 -10.67 -1.21 -2.68
C PHE A 109 -9.18 -1.32 -2.97
N TRP A 110 -8.42 -1.87 -2.03
CA TRP A 110 -6.99 -2.06 -2.20
C TRP A 110 -6.70 -2.98 -3.40
N LEU A 111 -5.71 -2.66 -4.19
CA LEU A 111 -5.35 -3.25 -5.49
C LEU A 111 -6.35 -2.99 -6.64
N SER A 112 -7.47 -2.29 -6.42
CA SER A 112 -8.41 -2.03 -7.53
C SER A 112 -7.78 -1.26 -8.70
N TRP A 113 -6.71 -0.50 -8.45
CA TRP A 113 -5.98 0.23 -9.51
C TRP A 113 -5.41 -0.70 -10.59
N LEU A 114 -5.08 -1.95 -10.26
CA LEU A 114 -4.60 -2.95 -11.22
C LEU A 114 -5.65 -3.29 -12.28
N PHE A 115 -6.92 -3.05 -11.96
CA PHE A 115 -8.07 -3.35 -12.81
C PHE A 115 -8.80 -2.08 -13.28
N GLY A 116 -8.11 -0.93 -13.23
CA GLY A 116 -8.68 0.36 -13.65
C GLY A 116 -9.60 1.03 -12.63
N GLY A 117 -9.62 0.55 -11.39
CA GLY A 117 -10.36 1.15 -10.28
C GLY A 117 -9.68 2.39 -9.69
N PHE A 118 -10.32 2.95 -8.65
CA PHE A 118 -9.83 4.13 -7.94
C PHE A 118 -8.56 3.86 -7.13
N GLY A 119 -8.40 2.64 -6.59
CA GLY A 119 -7.35 2.33 -5.62
C GLY A 119 -7.74 2.77 -4.22
N GLY A 120 -6.74 3.09 -3.41
CA GLY A 120 -6.92 3.39 -2.00
C GLY A 120 -7.16 2.14 -1.16
N ARG A 121 -7.63 2.34 0.06
CA ARG A 121 -8.10 1.28 0.96
C ARG A 121 -9.39 1.72 1.60
N SER A 122 -10.41 0.87 1.53
CA SER A 122 -11.65 1.05 2.30
C SER A 122 -11.46 0.52 3.72
N LEU A 123 -12.21 1.02 4.68
CA LEU A 123 -12.17 0.52 6.07
C LEU A 123 -12.55 -0.97 6.16
N SER A 124 -13.35 -1.44 5.21
CA SER A 124 -13.81 -2.84 5.13
C SER A 124 -12.90 -3.74 4.29
N ASP A 125 -11.81 -3.22 3.73
CA ASP A 125 -10.91 -4.06 2.93
C ASP A 125 -10.13 -5.01 3.84
N ASP A 126 -10.27 -6.28 3.59
CA ASP A 126 -9.41 -7.32 4.15
C ASP A 126 -8.10 -7.36 3.37
N VAL A 127 -7.22 -6.43 3.71
CA VAL A 127 -5.97 -6.22 2.95
C VAL A 127 -4.96 -7.36 3.16
N VAL A 128 -5.05 -8.06 4.28
CA VAL A 128 -4.16 -9.19 4.57
C VAL A 128 -4.55 -10.37 3.69
N ASP A 129 -5.82 -10.75 3.66
CA ASP A 129 -6.30 -11.84 2.81
C ASP A 129 -6.14 -11.53 1.32
N ILE A 130 -6.38 -10.27 0.90
CA ILE A 130 -6.12 -9.83 -0.48
C ILE A 130 -4.62 -10.01 -0.81
N GLY A 131 -3.72 -9.59 0.07
CA GLY A 131 -2.28 -9.73 -0.12
C GLY A 131 -1.81 -11.19 -0.12
N LEU A 132 -2.26 -11.97 0.85
CA LEU A 132 -1.97 -13.41 0.93
C LEU A 132 -2.54 -14.14 -0.30
N GLY A 133 -3.75 -13.79 -0.73
CA GLY A 133 -4.36 -14.32 -1.94
C GLY A 133 -3.59 -14.00 -3.22
N ALA A 134 -2.94 -12.83 -3.28
CA ALA A 134 -2.06 -12.48 -4.38
C ALA A 134 -0.73 -13.24 -4.32
N ILE A 135 -0.14 -13.44 -3.14
CA ILE A 135 1.14 -14.12 -2.98
C ILE A 135 0.99 -15.64 -3.10
N PHE A 136 0.13 -16.24 -2.30
CA PHE A 136 -0.01 -17.70 -2.14
C PHE A 136 -1.22 -18.30 -2.87
N GLY A 137 -2.17 -17.45 -3.28
CA GLY A 137 -3.43 -17.84 -3.89
C GLY A 137 -3.46 -17.63 -5.41
N ASN A 138 -4.67 -17.56 -5.94
CA ASN A 138 -4.93 -17.38 -7.37
C ASN A 138 -5.62 -16.04 -7.67
N LEU A 139 -5.54 -15.06 -6.79
CA LEU A 139 -6.25 -13.79 -6.92
C LEU A 139 -6.01 -13.09 -8.27
N LEU A 140 -4.81 -13.21 -8.81
CA LEU A 140 -4.44 -12.64 -10.11
C LEU A 140 -4.49 -13.67 -11.26
N GLY A 141 -5.26 -14.75 -11.09
CA GLY A 141 -5.55 -15.71 -12.15
C GLY A 141 -4.47 -16.78 -12.40
N ASN A 142 -3.35 -16.77 -11.69
CA ASN A 142 -2.33 -17.81 -11.79
C ASN A 142 -2.60 -18.91 -10.76
N ASN A 143 -2.94 -20.13 -11.22
CA ASN A 143 -3.25 -21.28 -10.37
C ASN A 143 -2.04 -22.21 -10.13
N ALA A 144 -0.87 -21.92 -10.67
CA ALA A 144 0.31 -22.75 -10.47
C ALA A 144 0.87 -22.56 -9.05
N ASN A 145 1.12 -23.69 -8.35
CA ASN A 145 1.73 -23.70 -7.02
C ASN A 145 0.99 -22.87 -5.96
N VAL A 146 -0.33 -22.84 -6.02
CA VAL A 146 -1.18 -22.21 -5.00
C VAL A 146 -1.06 -22.99 -3.67
N THR A 147 -0.96 -22.25 -2.56
CA THR A 147 -0.95 -22.81 -1.20
C THR A 147 -2.19 -22.35 -0.44
N PRO A 148 -3.35 -23.03 -0.55
CA PRO A 148 -4.62 -22.55 -0.02
C PRO A 148 -4.63 -22.27 1.48
N GLY A 149 -3.83 -22.99 2.26
CA GLY A 149 -3.71 -22.79 3.71
C GLY A 149 -2.98 -21.50 4.13
N LEU A 150 -2.44 -20.73 3.17
CA LEU A 150 -1.72 -19.47 3.43
C LEU A 150 -2.40 -18.28 2.75
N THR A 151 -3.66 -18.37 2.36
CA THR A 151 -4.40 -17.32 1.65
C THR A 151 -5.30 -16.49 2.55
N THR A 152 -5.31 -16.72 3.85
CA THR A 152 -6.10 -16.00 4.84
C THR A 152 -5.37 -15.92 6.17
N ASP A 153 -5.62 -14.86 6.92
CA ASP A 153 -5.20 -14.72 8.32
C ASP A 153 -6.25 -15.28 9.32
N ASN A 154 -7.36 -15.80 8.81
CA ASN A 154 -8.50 -16.34 9.57
C ASN A 154 -9.26 -15.27 10.37
N VAL A 155 -9.25 -14.03 9.92
CA VAL A 155 -10.05 -12.93 10.44
C VAL A 155 -11.04 -12.48 9.38
N ASP A 156 -12.18 -13.15 9.29
CA ASP A 156 -13.14 -12.98 8.19
C ASP A 156 -14.01 -11.72 8.28
N ALA A 157 -14.03 -11.03 9.42
CA ALA A 157 -14.91 -9.89 9.62
C ALA A 157 -14.37 -8.90 10.65
N ASN A 158 -14.79 -7.64 10.49
CA ASN A 158 -14.55 -6.60 11.49
C ASN A 158 -15.34 -6.90 12.78
N ASP A 159 -14.71 -6.74 13.93
CA ASP A 159 -15.28 -7.02 15.25
C ASP A 159 -16.27 -5.94 15.74
N ALA A 160 -16.23 -4.75 15.14
CA ALA A 160 -17.12 -3.65 15.48
C ALA A 160 -17.63 -2.91 14.23
N ALA A 161 -18.85 -2.39 14.29
CA ALA A 161 -19.43 -1.65 13.17
C ALA A 161 -18.75 -0.29 12.98
N PHE A 162 -18.44 0.06 11.73
CA PHE A 162 -17.95 1.38 11.37
C PHE A 162 -19.02 2.45 11.59
N LEU A 163 -18.58 3.66 11.97
CA LEU A 163 -19.46 4.81 12.09
C LEU A 163 -19.84 5.36 10.72
N THR A 164 -21.01 5.99 10.64
CA THR A 164 -21.47 6.71 9.43
C THR A 164 -21.01 8.16 9.39
N THR A 165 -20.39 8.64 10.48
CA THR A 165 -19.85 9.99 10.62
C THR A 165 -18.38 9.93 11.01
N PHE A 166 -17.61 11.02 10.71
CA PHE A 166 -16.21 11.10 11.11
C PHE A 166 -16.07 10.85 12.64
N PRO A 167 -15.10 10.07 13.11
CA PRO A 167 -13.92 9.54 12.37
C PRO A 167 -14.15 8.25 11.58
N TYR A 168 -15.35 7.75 11.43
CA TYR A 168 -15.77 6.53 10.73
C TYR A 168 -15.30 5.22 11.37
N LEU A 169 -14.28 5.25 12.19
CA LEU A 169 -13.77 4.09 12.93
C LEU A 169 -14.68 3.78 14.12
N ALA A 170 -14.79 2.51 14.46
CA ALA A 170 -15.41 2.10 15.73
C ALA A 170 -14.63 2.68 16.93
N PRO A 171 -15.29 2.88 18.07
CA PRO A 171 -14.58 3.14 19.32
C PRO A 171 -13.58 2.02 19.61
N GLY A 172 -12.44 2.36 20.22
CA GLY A 172 -11.49 1.34 20.68
C GLY A 172 -12.09 0.47 21.77
N ASN A 173 -11.66 -0.78 21.82
CA ASN A 173 -12.01 -1.74 22.87
C ASN A 173 -11.28 -1.42 24.18
#